data_fdc3daed854d005cab5b15b4ca24a759
#
_entry.id   fdc3daed854d005cab5b15b4ca24a759
#
_cell.length_a   1.000
_cell.length_b   1.000
_cell.length_c   1.000
_cell.angle_alpha   90.00
_cell.angle_beta   90.00
_cell.angle_gamma   90.00
#
_symmetry.space_group_name_H-M   'P 1'
#
loop_
_entity.id
_entity.type
_entity.pdbx_description
1 polymer ?
#
loop_
_entity_poly.entity_id
_entity_poly.type
_entity_poly.pdbx_seq_one_letter_code
_entity_poly.pdbx_strand_id
1 'polypeptide(L)'
;MNRTADTSAESAAARLARELAERHGVRVFGFELPGVPIEVLTEIVAAVDDVLPLYPRIALRAIGIEELPDGEPARLERAMPGEVSPEEPFGTRIVLAARTATDPEYARHAAASGGTDRLAAACARRPVYSTIVRKFGSALDRTGGGRARPAAHRALLEAYLPQVHPEHRGSLRHMTSGFRAWRSQLSGKSFDHARFHPEHALAEAFTDVVLNAGRATLPAQVLHRLLVTMANSQRPT
;
A
#
# COMPACT_ATOMS: atom_id res chain seq x y z
N MET A 1 -20.80 25.11 -23.83
CA MET A 1 -21.75 24.77 -22.79
C MET A 1 -21.10 23.86 -21.73
N ASN A 2 -19.86 24.16 -21.26
CA ASN A 2 -19.07 23.28 -20.38
C ASN A 2 -18.69 23.88 -19.00
N ARG A 3 -19.13 25.12 -18.70
CA ARG A 3 -18.69 25.82 -17.48
C ARG A 3 -19.41 25.38 -16.20
N THR A 4 -20.65 24.91 -16.30
CA THR A 4 -21.47 24.50 -15.14
C THR A 4 -21.08 23.11 -14.60
N ALA A 5 -20.63 22.19 -15.47
CA ALA A 5 -20.16 20.86 -15.05
C ALA A 5 -18.80 20.97 -14.30
N ASP A 6 -17.91 21.87 -14.75
CA ASP A 6 -16.60 22.09 -14.15
C ASP A 6 -16.71 22.69 -12.74
N THR A 7 -17.60 23.66 -12.55
CA THR A 7 -17.82 24.31 -11.23
C THR A 7 -18.46 23.34 -10.22
N SER A 8 -19.30 22.40 -10.67
CA SER A 8 -19.92 21.39 -9.80
C SER A 8 -18.90 20.30 -9.38
N ALA A 9 -17.98 19.90 -10.27
CA ALA A 9 -16.91 18.96 -9.96
C ALA A 9 -15.88 19.56 -8.99
N GLU A 10 -15.50 20.80 -9.17
CA GLU A 10 -14.63 21.54 -8.23
C GLU A 10 -15.27 21.63 -6.84
N SER A 11 -16.52 21.96 -6.74
CA SER A 11 -17.25 21.98 -5.46
C SER A 11 -17.30 20.60 -4.79
N ALA A 12 -17.47 19.51 -5.55
CA ALA A 12 -17.46 18.15 -5.01
C ALA A 12 -16.07 17.72 -4.53
N ALA A 13 -15.01 18.07 -5.27
CA ALA A 13 -13.63 17.80 -4.88
C ALA A 13 -13.25 18.51 -3.58
N ALA A 14 -13.57 19.81 -3.46
CA ALA A 14 -13.30 20.59 -2.27
C ALA A 14 -14.05 20.04 -1.03
N ARG A 15 -15.30 19.56 -1.24
CA ARG A 15 -16.09 18.90 -0.18
C ARG A 15 -15.43 17.61 0.28
N LEU A 16 -15.04 16.71 -0.64
CA LEU A 16 -14.37 15.45 -0.30
C LEU A 16 -13.06 15.70 0.43
N ALA A 17 -12.26 16.68 0.00
CA ALA A 17 -11.01 17.05 0.67
C ALA A 17 -11.23 17.49 2.11
N ARG A 18 -12.23 18.34 2.34
CA ARG A 18 -12.58 18.85 3.67
C ARG A 18 -13.10 17.73 4.58
N GLU A 19 -14.04 16.90 4.09
CA GLU A 19 -14.60 15.77 4.84
C GLU A 19 -13.51 14.78 5.25
N LEU A 20 -12.56 14.48 4.35
CA LEU A 20 -11.42 13.61 4.63
C LEU A 20 -10.50 14.21 5.68
N ALA A 21 -10.18 15.51 5.55
CA ALA A 21 -9.34 16.24 6.49
C ALA A 21 -9.95 16.29 7.90
N GLU A 22 -11.24 16.59 8.01
CA GLU A 22 -11.96 16.64 9.28
C GLU A 22 -12.06 15.28 9.96
N ARG A 23 -12.33 14.20 9.18
CA ARG A 23 -12.53 12.84 9.70
C ARG A 23 -11.24 12.22 10.26
N HIS A 24 -10.11 12.45 9.59
CA HIS A 24 -8.85 11.78 9.92
C HIS A 24 -7.74 12.71 10.44
N GLY A 25 -7.99 14.01 10.51
CA GLY A 25 -6.97 14.98 10.94
C GLY A 25 -5.78 15.08 9.98
N VAL A 26 -5.99 14.84 8.68
CA VAL A 26 -4.95 14.83 7.65
C VAL A 26 -5.05 16.04 6.75
N ARG A 27 -3.92 16.57 6.32
CA ARG A 27 -3.90 17.61 5.27
C ARG A 27 -4.16 16.97 3.92
N VAL A 28 -5.13 17.54 3.17
CA VAL A 28 -5.44 17.11 1.80
C VAL A 28 -4.98 18.18 0.81
N PHE A 29 -4.39 17.77 -0.30
CA PHE A 29 -3.88 18.67 -1.33
C PHE A 29 -4.06 18.10 -2.74
N GLY A 30 -4.14 19.01 -3.73
CA GLY A 30 -4.20 18.64 -5.15
C GLY A 30 -5.51 17.99 -5.61
N PHE A 31 -6.59 18.00 -4.80
CA PHE A 31 -7.89 17.46 -5.21
C PHE A 31 -8.59 18.36 -6.24
N GLU A 32 -8.20 19.66 -6.28
CA GLU A 32 -8.74 20.62 -7.26
C GLU A 32 -7.93 20.66 -8.58
N LEU A 33 -6.95 19.77 -8.76
CA LEU A 33 -6.18 19.75 -9.99
C LEU A 33 -7.08 19.47 -11.21
N PRO A 34 -6.93 20.25 -12.31
CA PRO A 34 -7.73 20.07 -13.51
C PRO A 34 -7.57 18.67 -14.09
N GLY A 35 -8.67 18.09 -14.55
CA GLY A 35 -8.67 16.76 -15.21
C GLY A 35 -8.68 15.56 -14.27
N VAL A 36 -8.68 15.75 -12.96
CA VAL A 36 -8.82 14.64 -12.00
C VAL A 36 -10.30 14.24 -11.88
N PRO A 37 -10.68 13.00 -12.23
CA PRO A 37 -12.04 12.52 -12.10
C PRO A 37 -12.46 12.36 -10.63
N ILE A 38 -13.73 12.60 -10.32
CA ILE A 38 -14.25 12.46 -8.96
C ILE A 38 -14.15 11.03 -8.42
N GLU A 39 -14.19 10.05 -9.29
CA GLU A 39 -14.02 8.62 -8.99
C GLU A 39 -12.63 8.34 -8.40
N VAL A 40 -11.59 9.01 -8.90
CA VAL A 40 -10.22 8.94 -8.40
C VAL A 40 -10.16 9.48 -6.97
N LEU A 41 -10.76 10.65 -6.72
CA LEU A 41 -10.83 11.23 -5.38
C LEU A 41 -11.59 10.31 -4.41
N THR A 42 -12.67 9.71 -4.87
CA THR A 42 -13.46 8.75 -4.10
C THR A 42 -12.63 7.50 -3.75
N GLU A 43 -11.79 7.00 -4.67
CA GLU A 43 -10.88 5.88 -4.37
C GLU A 43 -9.81 6.25 -3.33
N ILE A 44 -9.27 7.49 -3.36
CA ILE A 44 -8.33 7.98 -2.35
C ILE A 44 -9.01 8.03 -0.99
N VAL A 45 -10.20 8.65 -0.91
CA VAL A 45 -10.98 8.76 0.33
C VAL A 45 -11.29 7.38 0.90
N ALA A 46 -11.78 6.46 0.07
CA ALA A 46 -12.08 5.09 0.49
C ALA A 46 -10.84 4.35 1.02
N ALA A 47 -9.65 4.54 0.41
CA ALA A 47 -8.43 3.91 0.89
C ALA A 47 -8.03 4.41 2.29
N VAL A 48 -8.23 5.68 2.57
CA VAL A 48 -7.95 6.27 3.89
C VAL A 48 -8.98 5.79 4.92
N ASP A 49 -10.27 5.84 4.57
CA ASP A 49 -11.39 5.42 5.43
C ASP A 49 -11.31 3.94 5.81
N ASP A 50 -10.91 3.08 4.87
CA ASP A 50 -10.82 1.64 5.12
C ASP A 50 -9.56 1.25 5.92
N VAL A 51 -8.44 1.99 5.75
CA VAL A 51 -7.13 1.57 6.29
C VAL A 51 -6.83 2.21 7.64
N LEU A 52 -6.98 3.53 7.79
CA LEU A 52 -6.51 4.21 9.02
C LEU A 52 -7.20 3.72 10.30
N PRO A 53 -8.52 3.45 10.33
CA PRO A 53 -9.16 2.93 11.53
C PRO A 53 -8.65 1.54 11.95
N LEU A 54 -8.25 0.71 10.98
CA LEU A 54 -7.73 -0.64 11.24
C LEU A 54 -6.24 -0.66 11.62
N TYR A 55 -5.49 0.37 11.19
CA TYR A 55 -4.05 0.48 11.42
C TYR A 55 -3.68 1.84 12.04
N PRO A 56 -4.10 2.10 13.28
CA PRO A 56 -3.94 3.43 13.92
C PRO A 56 -2.49 3.83 14.18
N ARG A 57 -1.54 2.92 13.98
CA ARG A 57 -0.10 3.21 14.05
C ARG A 57 0.43 3.94 12.81
N ILE A 58 -0.33 4.01 11.72
CA ILE A 58 0.08 4.77 10.54
C ILE A 58 -0.10 6.26 10.84
N ALA A 59 0.99 6.96 11.02
CA ALA A 59 0.99 8.41 11.25
C ALA A 59 0.87 9.18 9.93
N LEU A 60 -0.29 9.05 9.25
CA LEU A 60 -0.58 9.84 8.05
C LEU A 60 -0.85 11.29 8.44
N ARG A 61 -0.10 12.24 7.86
CA ARG A 61 -0.27 13.68 8.08
C ARG A 61 -0.79 14.41 6.84
N ALA A 62 -0.44 13.90 5.66
CA ALA A 62 -0.92 14.50 4.42
C ALA A 62 -1.13 13.42 3.35
N ILE A 63 -2.11 13.67 2.49
CA ILE A 63 -2.38 12.86 1.30
C ILE A 63 -2.89 13.75 0.18
N GLY A 64 -2.47 13.48 -1.05
CA GLY A 64 -2.96 14.25 -2.19
C GLY A 64 -2.30 13.89 -3.49
N ILE A 65 -2.43 14.81 -4.47
CA ILE A 65 -2.01 14.61 -5.85
C ILE A 65 -1.00 15.71 -6.22
N GLU A 66 0.15 15.31 -6.80
CA GLU A 66 1.17 16.22 -7.33
C GLU A 66 1.86 15.61 -8.55
N GLU A 67 2.59 16.43 -9.30
CA GLU A 67 3.50 15.93 -10.33
C GLU A 67 4.67 15.21 -9.68
N LEU A 68 4.94 13.97 -10.14
CA LEU A 68 6.10 13.19 -9.73
C LEU A 68 7.02 12.99 -10.93
N PRO A 69 8.29 13.48 -10.85
CA PRO A 69 9.19 13.52 -12.01
C PRO A 69 9.67 12.16 -12.50
N ASP A 70 9.66 11.14 -11.64
CA ASP A 70 10.33 9.87 -11.91
C ASP A 70 9.39 8.80 -12.49
N GLY A 71 8.17 9.17 -12.88
CA GLY A 71 7.17 8.22 -13.40
C GLY A 71 6.65 7.21 -12.38
N GLU A 72 6.90 7.42 -11.08
CA GLU A 72 6.30 6.62 -10.02
C GLU A 72 4.79 6.85 -9.94
N PRO A 73 3.97 5.81 -9.76
CA PRO A 73 2.52 6.00 -9.65
C PRO A 73 2.10 6.69 -8.35
N ALA A 74 2.88 6.55 -7.29
CA ALA A 74 2.72 7.26 -6.03
C ALA A 74 4.00 7.20 -5.21
N ARG A 75 4.18 8.13 -4.28
CA ARG A 75 5.35 8.21 -3.40
C ARG A 75 4.93 8.29 -1.94
N LEU A 76 5.74 7.69 -1.06
CA LEU A 76 5.64 7.84 0.38
C LEU A 76 6.81 8.70 0.85
N GLU A 77 6.49 9.86 1.41
CA GLU A 77 7.45 10.85 1.87
C GLU A 77 7.38 11.04 3.39
N ARG A 78 8.31 11.80 3.93
CA ARG A 78 8.17 12.36 5.28
C ARG A 78 7.23 13.56 5.19
N ALA A 79 6.38 13.74 6.19
CA ALA A 79 5.53 14.92 6.26
C ALA A 79 6.37 16.21 6.29
N MET A 80 5.89 17.23 5.62
CA MET A 80 6.57 18.52 5.49
C MET A 80 6.46 19.35 6.78
N PRO A 81 7.39 20.28 7.04
CA PRO A 81 7.21 21.30 8.07
C PRO A 81 5.86 22.03 7.86
N GLY A 82 5.06 22.14 8.91
CA GLY A 82 3.69 22.67 8.83
C GLY A 82 2.57 21.63 8.62
N GLU A 83 2.91 20.40 8.28
CA GLU A 83 2.00 19.26 8.26
C GLU A 83 2.06 18.43 9.57
N VAL A 84 3.03 18.74 10.42
CA VAL A 84 3.26 18.07 11.70
C VAL A 84 3.30 19.09 12.83
N SER A 85 2.77 18.70 13.98
CA SER A 85 2.97 19.45 15.23
C SER A 85 4.41 19.31 15.72
N PRO A 86 4.98 20.33 16.41
CA PRO A 86 6.27 20.20 17.08
C PRO A 86 6.34 19.03 18.07
N GLU A 87 5.20 18.63 18.63
CA GLU A 87 5.08 17.51 19.57
C GLU A 87 5.07 16.14 18.89
N GLU A 88 4.79 16.09 17.56
CA GLU A 88 4.74 14.87 16.76
C GLU A 88 5.58 15.02 15.48
N PRO A 89 6.92 15.05 15.59
CA PRO A 89 7.81 15.38 14.46
C PRO A 89 7.85 14.32 13.38
N PHE A 90 7.25 13.14 13.61
CA PHE A 90 7.28 12.02 12.69
C PHE A 90 5.89 11.77 12.09
N GLY A 91 5.78 12.02 10.80
CA GLY A 91 4.57 11.73 10.04
C GLY A 91 4.90 11.33 8.62
N THR A 92 3.94 10.71 7.97
CA THR A 92 4.05 10.31 6.57
C THR A 92 3.12 11.13 5.71
N ARG A 93 3.59 11.39 4.49
CA ARG A 93 2.84 12.02 3.42
C ARG A 93 2.75 11.03 2.25
N ILE A 94 1.56 10.82 1.73
CA ILE A 94 1.33 10.01 0.53
C ILE A 94 0.99 10.94 -0.63
N VAL A 95 1.76 10.84 -1.69
CA VAL A 95 1.58 11.61 -2.93
C VAL A 95 1.21 10.65 -4.04
N LEU A 96 0.02 10.82 -4.63
CA LEU A 96 -0.37 10.17 -5.88
C LEU A 96 0.16 11.03 -7.03
N ALA A 97 0.80 10.41 -8.04
CA ALA A 97 1.23 11.12 -9.22
C ALA A 97 0.03 11.68 -9.99
N ALA A 98 0.09 12.93 -10.47
CA ALA A 98 -0.96 13.54 -11.27
C ALA A 98 -1.29 12.68 -12.50
N ARG A 99 -0.29 12.08 -13.14
CA ARG A 99 -0.50 11.12 -14.22
C ARG A 99 -1.34 9.91 -13.80
N THR A 100 -1.13 9.37 -12.60
CA THR A 100 -1.93 8.25 -12.08
C THR A 100 -3.37 8.67 -11.83
N ALA A 101 -3.58 9.93 -11.46
CA ALA A 101 -4.91 10.49 -11.22
C ALA A 101 -5.68 10.82 -12.51
N THR A 102 -4.98 11.17 -13.59
CA THR A 102 -5.61 11.66 -14.84
C THR A 102 -5.60 10.67 -15.99
N ASP A 103 -4.76 9.61 -15.93
CA ASP A 103 -4.63 8.56 -16.94
C ASP A 103 -5.09 7.20 -16.37
N PRO A 104 -6.36 6.80 -16.62
CA PRO A 104 -6.90 5.56 -16.07
C PRO A 104 -6.23 4.29 -16.59
N GLU A 105 -5.66 4.32 -17.81
CA GLU A 105 -4.94 3.17 -18.37
C GLU A 105 -3.59 3.00 -17.69
N TYR A 106 -2.86 4.09 -17.53
CA TYR A 106 -1.61 4.10 -16.77
C TYR A 106 -1.85 3.64 -15.33
N ALA A 107 -2.86 4.19 -14.65
CA ALA A 107 -3.20 3.79 -13.27
C ALA A 107 -3.47 2.29 -13.15
N ARG A 108 -4.27 1.74 -14.06
CA ARG A 108 -4.63 0.31 -14.08
C ARG A 108 -3.42 -0.56 -14.36
N HIS A 109 -2.59 -0.20 -15.34
CA HIS A 109 -1.37 -0.93 -15.65
C HIS A 109 -0.37 -0.91 -14.49
N ALA A 110 -0.09 0.25 -13.91
CA ALA A 110 0.83 0.42 -12.79
C ALA A 110 0.37 -0.33 -11.53
N ALA A 111 -0.94 -0.32 -11.24
CA ALA A 111 -1.52 -1.01 -10.10
C ALA A 111 -1.43 -2.55 -10.24
N ALA A 112 -1.75 -3.08 -11.42
CA ALA A 112 -1.78 -4.53 -11.68
C ALA A 112 -0.40 -5.14 -11.96
N SER A 113 0.58 -4.34 -12.36
CA SER A 113 1.92 -4.79 -12.74
C SER A 113 2.54 -5.68 -11.66
N GLY A 114 3.06 -6.84 -12.07
CA GLY A 114 3.77 -7.79 -11.20
C GLY A 114 2.91 -8.52 -10.16
N GLY A 115 1.61 -8.25 -10.09
CA GLY A 115 0.72 -9.00 -9.20
C GLY A 115 0.53 -10.46 -9.65
N THR A 116 0.17 -11.35 -8.70
CA THR A 116 -0.44 -12.64 -9.07
C THR A 116 -1.79 -12.37 -9.72
N ASP A 117 -2.33 -13.31 -10.51
CA ASP A 117 -3.59 -13.10 -11.26
C ASP A 117 -4.70 -12.52 -10.39
N ARG A 118 -4.86 -13.04 -9.18
CA ARG A 118 -5.88 -12.57 -8.22
C ARG A 118 -5.60 -11.14 -7.73
N LEU A 119 -4.37 -10.88 -7.30
CA LEU A 119 -3.99 -9.55 -6.81
C LEU A 119 -4.00 -8.53 -7.94
N ALA A 120 -3.49 -8.88 -9.12
CA ALA A 120 -3.54 -8.02 -10.30
C ALA A 120 -4.98 -7.65 -10.68
N ALA A 121 -5.89 -8.63 -10.70
CA ALA A 121 -7.30 -8.39 -10.98
C ALA A 121 -7.98 -7.52 -9.92
N ALA A 122 -7.64 -7.71 -8.64
CA ALA A 122 -8.15 -6.86 -7.56
C ALA A 122 -7.64 -5.42 -7.67
N CYS A 123 -6.35 -5.24 -7.95
CA CYS A 123 -5.72 -3.94 -8.16
C CYS A 123 -6.28 -3.22 -9.40
N ALA A 124 -6.50 -3.95 -10.50
CA ALA A 124 -7.03 -3.37 -11.74
C ALA A 124 -8.47 -2.85 -11.60
N ARG A 125 -9.27 -3.42 -10.69
CA ARG A 125 -10.64 -2.95 -10.42
C ARG A 125 -10.69 -1.63 -9.66
N ARG A 126 -9.71 -1.36 -8.81
CA ARG A 126 -9.60 -0.15 -7.99
C ARG A 126 -8.14 0.34 -8.00
N PRO A 127 -7.68 0.89 -9.13
CA PRO A 127 -6.25 1.12 -9.34
C PRO A 127 -5.65 2.17 -8.42
N VAL A 128 -6.35 3.27 -8.19
CA VAL A 128 -5.90 4.33 -7.28
C VAL A 128 -5.96 3.86 -5.84
N TYR A 129 -7.06 3.25 -5.44
CA TYR A 129 -7.21 2.66 -4.11
C TYR A 129 -6.06 1.70 -3.78
N SER A 130 -5.78 0.73 -4.65
CA SER A 130 -4.73 -0.26 -4.41
C SER A 130 -3.33 0.36 -4.38
N THR A 131 -3.11 1.42 -5.17
CA THR A 131 -1.85 2.17 -5.16
C THR A 131 -1.64 2.89 -3.82
N ILE A 132 -2.69 3.52 -3.27
CA ILE A 132 -2.65 4.16 -1.95
C ILE A 132 -2.49 3.12 -0.84
N VAL A 133 -3.25 2.01 -0.88
CA VAL A 133 -3.12 0.91 0.09
C VAL A 133 -1.70 0.36 0.14
N ARG A 134 -1.03 0.21 -1.00
CA ARG A 134 0.39 -0.20 -1.06
C ARG A 134 1.30 0.77 -0.32
N LYS A 135 1.06 2.08 -0.44
CA LYS A 135 1.82 3.08 0.31
C LYS A 135 1.51 3.05 1.81
N PHE A 136 0.32 2.69 2.21
CA PHE A 136 0.01 2.43 3.62
C PHE A 136 0.80 1.24 4.18
N GLY A 137 0.97 0.16 3.41
CA GLY A 137 1.84 -0.95 3.80
C GLY A 137 3.29 -0.50 4.02
N SER A 138 3.81 0.35 3.13
CA SER A 138 5.15 0.96 3.28
C SER A 138 5.21 1.92 4.48
N ALA A 139 4.14 2.67 4.75
CA ALA A 139 4.06 3.57 5.91
C ALA A 139 4.08 2.77 7.22
N LEU A 140 3.34 1.67 7.28
CA LEU A 140 3.31 0.78 8.44
C LEU A 140 4.68 0.13 8.73
N ASP A 141 5.42 -0.27 7.68
CA ASP A 141 6.79 -0.77 7.82
C ASP A 141 7.73 0.32 8.38
N ARG A 142 7.60 1.54 7.88
CA ARG A 142 8.36 2.70 8.39
C ARG A 142 8.02 2.97 9.85
N THR A 143 6.76 2.93 10.24
CA THR A 143 6.32 3.06 11.63
C THR A 143 6.93 1.97 12.51
N GLY A 144 7.04 0.74 11.99
CA GLY A 144 7.76 -0.37 12.65
C GLY A 144 9.29 -0.22 12.68
N GLY A 145 9.84 0.90 12.19
CA GLY A 145 11.30 1.12 12.09
C GLY A 145 12.00 0.18 11.10
N GLY A 146 11.27 -0.36 10.11
CA GLY A 146 11.79 -1.30 9.13
C GLY A 146 12.16 -2.67 9.68
N ARG A 147 11.82 -2.97 10.93
CA ARG A 147 12.20 -4.23 11.62
C ARG A 147 11.57 -5.48 11.03
N ALA A 148 10.46 -5.34 10.29
CA ALA A 148 9.84 -6.44 9.58
C ALA A 148 10.72 -6.96 8.42
N ARG A 149 11.52 -6.09 7.78
CA ARG A 149 12.33 -6.44 6.61
C ARG A 149 13.36 -7.55 6.88
N PRO A 150 14.26 -7.44 7.89
CA PRO A 150 15.22 -8.50 8.17
C PRO A 150 14.55 -9.80 8.67
N ALA A 151 13.38 -9.72 9.28
CA ALA A 151 12.64 -10.88 9.77
C ALA A 151 11.78 -11.59 8.70
N ALA A 152 11.49 -10.93 7.57
CA ALA A 152 10.52 -11.40 6.57
C ALA A 152 10.85 -12.79 6.01
N HIS A 153 12.10 -13.03 5.61
CA HIS A 153 12.50 -14.31 5.04
C HIS A 153 12.39 -15.45 6.06
N ARG A 154 12.82 -15.19 7.30
CA ARG A 154 12.73 -16.15 8.39
C ARG A 154 11.27 -16.49 8.72
N ALA A 155 10.40 -15.50 8.79
CA ALA A 155 8.97 -15.71 9.04
C ALA A 155 8.31 -16.57 7.96
N LEU A 156 8.68 -16.36 6.69
CA LEU A 156 8.20 -17.20 5.59
C LEU A 156 8.70 -18.64 5.71
N LEU A 157 9.96 -18.87 6.08
CA LEU A 157 10.50 -20.21 6.30
C LEU A 157 9.80 -20.91 7.46
N GLU A 158 9.65 -20.24 8.59
CA GLU A 158 8.98 -20.78 9.79
C GLU A 158 7.52 -21.16 9.50
N ALA A 159 6.83 -20.40 8.66
CA ALA A 159 5.46 -20.69 8.25
C ALA A 159 5.35 -21.81 7.20
N TYR A 160 6.38 -22.00 6.37
CA TYR A 160 6.41 -23.05 5.36
C TYR A 160 6.75 -24.42 5.93
N LEU A 161 7.73 -24.52 6.83
CA LEU A 161 8.25 -25.80 7.34
C LEU A 161 7.18 -26.77 7.88
N PRO A 162 6.16 -26.32 8.63
CA PRO A 162 5.09 -27.23 9.08
C PRO A 162 4.25 -27.83 7.96
N GLN A 163 4.22 -27.18 6.78
CA GLN A 163 3.44 -27.60 5.61
C GLN A 163 4.17 -28.66 4.78
N VAL A 164 5.47 -28.91 5.06
CA VAL A 164 6.26 -29.91 4.34
C VAL A 164 5.83 -31.31 4.74
N HIS A 165 5.43 -32.11 3.74
CA HIS A 165 5.05 -33.50 3.96
C HIS A 165 6.20 -34.29 4.62
N PRO A 166 5.94 -35.17 5.60
CA PRO A 166 7.00 -35.91 6.33
C PRO A 166 8.02 -36.61 5.42
N GLU A 167 7.57 -37.20 4.32
CA GLU A 167 8.42 -37.88 3.33
C GLU A 167 9.46 -36.96 2.66
N HIS A 168 9.18 -35.64 2.61
CA HIS A 168 10.07 -34.66 1.97
C HIS A 168 10.98 -33.95 2.95
N ARG A 169 10.79 -34.09 4.26
CA ARG A 169 11.59 -33.42 5.30
C ARG A 169 13.07 -33.79 5.29
N GLY A 170 13.41 -35.00 4.78
CA GLY A 170 14.79 -35.46 4.64
C GLY A 170 15.52 -34.99 3.38
N SER A 171 14.83 -34.31 2.44
CA SER A 171 15.39 -33.93 1.15
C SER A 171 15.51 -32.41 1.02
N LEU A 172 16.72 -31.87 1.12
CA LEU A 172 17.00 -30.44 0.92
C LEU A 172 16.51 -29.93 -0.44
N ARG A 173 16.59 -30.77 -1.47
CA ARG A 173 16.11 -30.42 -2.83
C ARG A 173 14.61 -30.21 -2.83
N HIS A 174 13.83 -31.12 -2.26
CA HIS A 174 12.37 -30.98 -2.18
C HIS A 174 11.96 -29.81 -1.29
N MET A 175 12.61 -29.62 -0.16
CA MET A 175 12.34 -28.48 0.73
C MET A 175 12.61 -27.16 0.03
N THR A 176 13.73 -27.02 -0.67
CA THR A 176 14.10 -25.78 -1.37
C THR A 176 13.17 -25.49 -2.54
N SER A 177 12.86 -26.48 -3.37
CA SER A 177 11.95 -26.31 -4.52
C SER A 177 10.53 -26.02 -4.06
N GLY A 178 10.04 -26.71 -3.04
CA GLY A 178 8.72 -26.49 -2.46
C GLY A 178 8.60 -25.10 -1.82
N PHE A 179 9.61 -24.66 -1.07
CA PHE A 179 9.63 -23.30 -0.53
C PHE A 179 9.60 -22.23 -1.62
N ARG A 180 10.37 -22.41 -2.69
CA ARG A 180 10.34 -21.50 -3.85
C ARG A 180 8.95 -21.44 -4.48
N ALA A 181 8.33 -22.58 -4.72
CA ALA A 181 6.98 -22.66 -5.29
C ALA A 181 5.93 -22.03 -4.35
N TRP A 182 6.02 -22.28 -3.03
CA TRP A 182 5.13 -21.67 -2.06
C TRP A 182 5.32 -20.15 -1.97
N ARG A 183 6.55 -19.69 -1.93
CA ARG A 183 6.88 -18.26 -1.88
C ARG A 183 6.53 -17.53 -3.17
N SER A 184 6.53 -18.18 -4.34
CA SER A 184 6.15 -17.57 -5.63
C SER A 184 4.66 -17.22 -5.72
N GLN A 185 3.85 -17.58 -4.72
CA GLN A 185 2.49 -17.09 -4.56
C GLN A 185 2.43 -15.60 -4.14
N LEU A 186 3.56 -15.02 -3.71
CA LEU A 186 3.68 -13.58 -3.53
C LEU A 186 3.68 -12.86 -4.89
N SER A 187 3.34 -11.56 -4.88
CA SER A 187 3.47 -10.69 -6.05
C SER A 187 4.88 -10.74 -6.64
N GLY A 188 4.99 -10.70 -7.97
CA GLY A 188 6.28 -10.60 -8.65
C GLY A 188 7.10 -9.39 -8.23
N LYS A 189 6.46 -8.29 -7.81
CA LYS A 189 7.14 -7.12 -7.21
C LYS A 189 7.90 -7.44 -5.92
N SER A 190 7.59 -8.58 -5.28
CA SER A 190 8.33 -9.07 -4.11
C SER A 190 9.73 -9.59 -4.45
N PHE A 191 10.06 -9.63 -5.74
CA PHE A 191 11.32 -10.18 -6.24
C PHE A 191 11.96 -9.23 -7.26
N ASP A 192 13.27 -9.10 -7.16
CA ASP A 192 14.11 -8.49 -8.19
C ASP A 192 15.06 -9.56 -8.72
N HIS A 193 14.96 -9.90 -10.02
CA HIS A 193 15.74 -10.97 -10.67
C HIS A 193 15.76 -12.27 -9.83
N ALA A 194 14.59 -12.72 -9.35
CA ALA A 194 14.40 -13.88 -8.45
C ALA A 194 14.94 -13.69 -7.02
N ARG A 195 15.58 -12.57 -6.71
CA ARG A 195 16.01 -12.22 -5.35
C ARG A 195 14.82 -11.65 -4.56
N PHE A 196 14.57 -12.18 -3.37
CA PHE A 196 13.52 -11.68 -2.50
C PHE A 196 13.83 -10.25 -2.00
N HIS A 197 12.87 -9.35 -2.17
CA HIS A 197 12.95 -7.96 -1.77
C HIS A 197 11.95 -7.69 -0.63
N PRO A 198 12.36 -7.75 0.64
CA PRO A 198 11.47 -7.70 1.79
C PRO A 198 10.58 -6.47 1.84
N GLU A 199 11.11 -5.28 1.52
CA GLU A 199 10.36 -4.03 1.55
C GLU A 199 9.16 -4.06 0.62
N HIS A 200 9.37 -4.46 -0.64
CA HIS A 200 8.29 -4.59 -1.61
C HIS A 200 7.33 -5.72 -1.22
N ALA A 201 7.87 -6.85 -0.75
CA ALA A 201 7.05 -7.99 -0.36
C ALA A 201 6.09 -7.67 0.80
N LEU A 202 6.52 -6.87 1.78
CA LEU A 202 5.68 -6.41 2.89
C LEU A 202 4.55 -5.49 2.42
N ALA A 203 4.86 -4.53 1.53
CA ALA A 203 3.86 -3.62 0.96
C ALA A 203 2.84 -4.36 0.07
N GLU A 204 3.30 -5.30 -0.76
CA GLU A 204 2.43 -6.13 -1.61
C GLU A 204 1.57 -7.08 -0.77
N ALA A 205 2.13 -7.69 0.26
CA ALA A 205 1.39 -8.56 1.19
C ALA A 205 0.31 -7.79 1.96
N PHE A 206 0.61 -6.57 2.40
CA PHE A 206 -0.38 -5.67 2.99
C PHE A 206 -1.52 -5.41 2.01
N THR A 207 -1.18 -5.08 0.77
CA THR A 207 -2.16 -4.81 -0.30
C THR A 207 -3.03 -6.04 -0.59
N ASP A 208 -2.42 -7.23 -0.68
CA ASP A 208 -3.16 -8.49 -0.92
C ASP A 208 -4.17 -8.76 0.21
N VAL A 209 -3.76 -8.60 1.46
CA VAL A 209 -4.65 -8.83 2.61
C VAL A 209 -5.79 -7.80 2.68
N VAL A 210 -5.52 -6.52 2.43
CA VAL A 210 -6.55 -5.48 2.43
C VAL A 210 -7.57 -5.70 1.30
N LEU A 211 -7.10 -6.05 0.09
CA LEU A 211 -7.98 -6.23 -1.07
C LEU A 211 -8.72 -7.58 -1.10
N ASN A 212 -8.10 -8.64 -0.62
CA ASN A 212 -8.58 -10.01 -0.75
C ASN A 212 -8.99 -10.65 0.59
N ALA A 213 -8.70 -10.01 1.71
CA ALA A 213 -9.01 -10.48 3.07
C ALA A 213 -8.57 -11.94 3.29
N GLY A 214 -9.46 -12.82 3.77
CA GLY A 214 -9.18 -14.24 4.00
C GLY A 214 -8.81 -15.05 2.74
N ARG A 215 -8.93 -14.48 1.54
CA ARG A 215 -8.51 -15.09 0.27
C ARG A 215 -7.11 -14.69 -0.16
N ALA A 216 -6.43 -13.82 0.58
CA ALA A 216 -5.01 -13.52 0.36
C ALA A 216 -4.16 -14.79 0.47
N THR A 217 -3.02 -14.82 -0.24
CA THR A 217 -2.14 -15.99 -0.21
C THR A 217 -1.55 -16.21 1.19
N LEU A 218 -1.26 -17.45 1.56
CA LEU A 218 -0.66 -17.74 2.87
C LEU A 218 0.65 -16.99 3.11
N PRO A 219 1.61 -16.92 2.15
CA PRO A 219 2.80 -16.09 2.32
C PRO A 219 2.47 -14.61 2.57
N ALA A 220 1.47 -14.06 1.89
CA ALA A 220 1.04 -12.68 2.11
C ALA A 220 0.45 -12.48 3.51
N GLN A 221 -0.39 -13.40 4.00
CA GLN A 221 -0.93 -13.34 5.35
C GLN A 221 0.17 -13.41 6.42
N VAL A 222 1.24 -14.20 6.19
CA VAL A 222 2.40 -14.28 7.09
C VAL A 222 3.14 -12.95 7.17
N LEU A 223 3.46 -12.36 6.02
CA LEU A 223 4.16 -11.08 5.96
C LEU A 223 3.32 -9.94 6.52
N HIS A 224 2.03 -9.93 6.25
CA HIS A 224 1.10 -8.94 6.82
C HIS A 224 1.07 -9.01 8.36
N ARG A 225 0.94 -10.21 8.94
CA ARG A 225 0.98 -10.38 10.41
C ARG A 225 2.31 -9.91 11.00
N LEU A 226 3.42 -10.25 10.36
CA LEU A 226 4.74 -9.79 10.78
C LEU A 226 4.80 -8.26 10.79
N LEU A 227 4.36 -7.62 9.71
CA LEU A 227 4.35 -6.17 9.54
C LEU A 227 3.56 -5.48 10.67
N VAL A 228 2.33 -5.94 10.91
CA VAL A 228 1.44 -5.40 11.97
C VAL A 228 2.05 -5.62 13.36
N THR A 229 2.60 -6.80 13.64
CA THR A 229 3.24 -7.11 14.92
C THR A 229 4.42 -6.19 15.18
N MET A 230 5.28 -5.97 14.18
CA MET A 230 6.46 -5.11 14.32
C MET A 230 6.08 -3.63 14.50
N ALA A 231 5.04 -3.16 13.80
CA ALA A 231 4.53 -1.81 13.98
C ALA A 231 3.95 -1.60 15.40
N ASN A 232 3.22 -2.58 15.93
CA ASN A 232 2.60 -2.50 17.25
C ASN A 232 3.59 -2.68 18.41
N SER A 233 4.75 -3.31 18.16
CA SER A 233 5.78 -3.53 19.18
C SER A 233 6.63 -2.28 19.49
N GLN A 234 6.48 -1.20 18.75
CA GLN A 234 7.09 0.07 19.11
C GLN A 234 6.32 0.71 20.26
N ARG A 235 6.99 0.91 21.40
CA ARG A 235 6.48 1.80 22.44
C ARG A 235 6.43 3.21 21.86
N PRO A 236 5.37 3.98 22.13
CA PRO A 236 5.41 5.41 21.85
C PRO A 236 6.60 6.01 22.64
N THR A 237 7.53 6.63 21.93
CA THR A 237 8.59 7.47 22.52
C THR A 237 7.98 8.81 22.88
#